data_c2132f429b2da64af5b9c25872fa32e7
#
_entry.id   c2132f429b2da64af5b9c25872fa32e7
#
_cell.length_a   1.000
_cell.length_b   1.000
_cell.length_c   1.000
_cell.angle_alpha   90.00
_cell.angle_beta   90.00
_cell.angle_gamma   90.00
#
_symmetry.space_group_name_H-M   'P 1'
#
loop_
_entity.id
_entity.type
_entity.pdbx_description
1 polymer ?
#
loop_
_entity_poly.entity_id
_entity_poly.type
_entity_poly.pdbx_seq_one_letter_code
_entity_poly.pdbx_strand_id
1 'polypeptide(L)'
;MRLFVMGATGHTGTQVIDIALARSHDVTAFVRSPQKILRRDPRLKLVAGDPHSIEQLTKALPGHDAVLSALGVRPPQAFRPHTLVEECAASTVAAMGESGVNRLVLVSAAVLFPQKGMLFALFRTLLRHIARDLRAAEDVVRSTSLHWTIARPPRLTNASDGAYRAVRDALPAKASSMSFRAVAAFMVDAAEQGTFIRETVGLAR
;
A
#
# COMPACT_ATOMS: atom_id res chain seq x y z
N MET A 1 4.96 6.09 -16.62
CA MET A 1 5.83 5.65 -15.50
C MET A 1 5.95 4.13 -15.49
N ARG A 2 7.01 3.62 -14.92
CA ARG A 2 7.19 2.19 -14.63
C ARG A 2 6.91 1.96 -13.15
N LEU A 3 5.77 1.34 -12.85
CA LEU A 3 5.28 1.16 -11.48
C LEU A 3 5.53 -0.28 -11.00
N PHE A 4 6.13 -0.43 -9.83
CA PHE A 4 6.34 -1.71 -9.17
C PHE A 4 5.25 -1.92 -8.12
N VAL A 5 4.40 -2.93 -8.30
CA VAL A 5 3.22 -3.15 -7.45
C VAL A 5 3.39 -4.40 -6.60
N MET A 6 3.38 -4.21 -5.29
CA MET A 6 3.35 -5.27 -4.28
C MET A 6 1.94 -5.46 -3.73
N GLY A 7 1.58 -6.70 -3.39
CA GLY A 7 0.19 -7.00 -3.00
C GLY A 7 -0.80 -7.02 -4.17
N ALA A 8 -0.31 -7.18 -5.40
CA ALA A 8 -1.03 -7.11 -6.67
C ALA A 8 -2.20 -8.10 -6.80
N THR A 9 -2.23 -9.19 -6.02
CA THR A 9 -3.35 -10.15 -5.96
C THR A 9 -4.43 -9.78 -4.94
N GLY A 10 -4.23 -8.69 -4.19
CA GLY A 10 -5.20 -8.14 -3.25
C GLY A 10 -6.25 -7.26 -3.94
N HIS A 11 -7.34 -6.93 -3.22
CA HIS A 11 -8.39 -6.06 -3.78
C HIS A 11 -7.84 -4.69 -4.20
N THR A 12 -7.06 -4.02 -3.36
CA THR A 12 -6.44 -2.73 -3.71
C THR A 12 -5.42 -2.90 -4.84
N GLY A 13 -4.52 -3.89 -4.74
CA GLY A 13 -3.47 -4.10 -5.73
C GLY A 13 -3.99 -4.39 -7.14
N THR A 14 -5.09 -5.15 -7.25
CA THR A 14 -5.77 -5.37 -8.53
C THR A 14 -6.29 -4.04 -9.12
N GLN A 15 -6.89 -3.19 -8.30
CA GLN A 15 -7.35 -1.86 -8.74
C GLN A 15 -6.19 -0.92 -9.12
N VAL A 16 -5.04 -1.02 -8.43
CA VAL A 16 -3.82 -0.28 -8.80
C VAL A 16 -3.37 -0.68 -10.20
N ILE A 17 -3.30 -1.98 -10.50
CA ILE A 17 -2.96 -2.48 -11.83
C ILE A 17 -3.92 -1.92 -12.88
N ASP A 18 -5.23 -2.04 -12.64
CA ASP A 18 -6.25 -1.59 -13.60
C ASP A 18 -6.16 -0.09 -13.89
N ILE A 19 -6.01 0.73 -12.86
CA ILE A 19 -5.90 2.20 -13.00
C ILE A 19 -4.59 2.58 -13.70
N ALA A 20 -3.48 1.98 -13.28
CA ALA A 20 -2.17 2.27 -13.86
C ALA A 20 -2.10 1.92 -15.35
N LEU A 21 -2.61 0.75 -15.75
CA LEU A 21 -2.69 0.36 -17.16
C LEU A 21 -3.62 1.25 -17.97
N ALA A 22 -4.78 1.64 -17.41
CA ALA A 22 -5.70 2.57 -18.07
C ALA A 22 -5.08 3.95 -18.31
N ARG A 23 -4.11 4.35 -17.48
CA ARG A 23 -3.33 5.59 -17.62
C ARG A 23 -2.02 5.42 -18.40
N SER A 24 -1.88 4.30 -19.12
CA SER A 24 -0.73 4.00 -19.97
C SER A 24 0.61 3.88 -19.24
N HIS A 25 0.60 3.43 -17.97
CA HIS A 25 1.82 3.07 -17.26
C HIS A 25 2.25 1.63 -17.57
N ASP A 26 3.55 1.39 -17.50
CA ASP A 26 4.10 0.04 -17.42
C ASP A 26 4.03 -0.43 -15.97
N VAL A 27 3.52 -1.62 -15.76
CA VAL A 27 3.30 -2.19 -14.42
C VAL A 27 4.06 -3.50 -14.27
N THR A 28 4.88 -3.58 -13.24
CA THR A 28 5.45 -4.84 -12.76
C THR A 28 4.72 -5.28 -11.50
N ALA A 29 3.96 -6.36 -11.59
CA ALA A 29 3.31 -6.99 -10.43
C ALA A 29 4.25 -8.03 -9.81
N PHE A 30 4.78 -7.73 -8.63
CA PHE A 30 5.64 -8.64 -7.88
C PHE A 30 4.78 -9.48 -6.93
N VAL A 31 4.71 -10.79 -7.19
CA VAL A 31 3.74 -11.68 -6.54
C VAL A 31 4.30 -13.07 -6.29
N ARG A 32 3.88 -13.72 -5.18
CA ARG A 32 4.23 -15.12 -4.90
C ARG A 32 3.60 -16.12 -5.87
N SER A 33 2.48 -15.78 -6.47
CA SER A 33 1.68 -16.67 -7.33
C SER A 33 1.18 -15.91 -8.55
N PRO A 34 1.97 -15.77 -9.62
CA PRO A 34 1.60 -15.03 -10.84
C PRO A 34 0.33 -15.54 -11.51
N GLN A 35 0.06 -16.84 -11.41
CA GLN A 35 -1.12 -17.49 -11.97
C GLN A 35 -2.46 -16.98 -11.40
N LYS A 36 -2.43 -16.25 -10.28
CA LYS A 36 -3.63 -15.62 -9.69
C LYS A 36 -4.03 -14.32 -10.39
N ILE A 37 -3.15 -13.75 -11.22
CA ILE A 37 -3.44 -12.56 -12.02
C ILE A 37 -3.84 -13.01 -13.43
N LEU A 38 -5.14 -12.95 -13.71
CA LEU A 38 -5.70 -13.37 -15.00
C LEU A 38 -5.62 -12.26 -16.06
N ARG A 39 -5.41 -11.00 -15.63
CA ARG A 39 -5.26 -9.85 -16.53
C ARG A 39 -4.14 -10.08 -17.53
N ARG A 40 -4.40 -9.79 -18.80
CA ARG A 40 -3.41 -9.75 -19.87
C ARG A 40 -3.34 -8.35 -20.44
N ASP A 41 -2.17 -7.76 -20.44
CA ASP A 41 -1.88 -6.47 -21.06
C ASP A 41 -0.38 -6.47 -21.42
N PRO A 42 0.04 -5.97 -22.57
CA PRO A 42 1.46 -5.92 -22.97
C PRO A 42 2.33 -5.09 -22.03
N ARG A 43 1.73 -4.14 -21.31
CA ARG A 43 2.40 -3.30 -20.31
C ARG A 43 2.38 -3.89 -18.90
N LEU A 44 1.80 -5.08 -18.69
CA LEU A 44 1.78 -5.77 -17.42
C LEU A 44 2.81 -6.90 -17.41
N LYS A 45 3.88 -6.74 -16.64
CA LYS A 45 4.87 -7.78 -16.36
C LYS A 45 4.55 -8.45 -15.02
N LEU A 46 4.49 -9.76 -15.01
CA LEU A 46 4.35 -10.55 -13.78
C LEU A 46 5.71 -11.10 -13.38
N VAL A 47 6.15 -10.78 -12.17
CA VAL A 47 7.40 -11.27 -11.59
C VAL A 47 7.07 -12.12 -10.37
N ALA A 48 7.46 -13.39 -10.42
CA ALA A 48 7.34 -14.28 -9.27
C ALA A 48 8.43 -13.95 -8.23
N GLY A 49 8.02 -13.78 -6.97
CA GLY A 49 8.97 -13.53 -5.90
C GLY A 49 8.30 -13.43 -4.53
N ASP A 50 9.15 -13.54 -3.50
CA ASP A 50 8.76 -13.39 -2.11
C ASP A 50 9.02 -11.93 -1.65
N PRO A 51 8.00 -11.20 -1.16
CA PRO A 51 8.18 -9.84 -0.67
C PRO A 51 9.07 -9.73 0.59
N HIS A 52 9.41 -10.84 1.25
CA HIS A 52 10.40 -10.87 2.33
C HIS A 52 11.85 -10.99 1.83
N SER A 53 12.07 -11.37 0.56
CA SER A 53 13.40 -11.56 0.01
C SER A 53 13.99 -10.26 -0.53
N ILE A 54 14.93 -9.67 0.22
CA ILE A 54 15.67 -8.48 -0.21
C ILE A 54 16.36 -8.75 -1.56
N GLU A 55 17.01 -9.89 -1.72
CA GLU A 55 17.72 -10.26 -2.95
C GLU A 55 16.81 -10.25 -4.17
N GLN A 56 15.60 -10.86 -4.06
CA GLN A 56 14.66 -10.89 -5.18
C GLN A 56 14.09 -9.51 -5.51
N LEU A 57 13.82 -8.69 -4.48
CA LEU A 57 13.38 -7.32 -4.65
C LEU A 57 14.46 -6.45 -5.30
N THR A 58 15.72 -6.54 -4.83
CA THR A 58 16.86 -5.79 -5.39
C THR A 58 17.09 -6.13 -6.87
N LYS A 59 16.88 -7.39 -7.26
CA LYS A 59 16.96 -7.81 -8.67
C LYS A 59 15.79 -7.30 -9.53
N ALA A 60 14.60 -7.15 -8.92
CA ALA A 60 13.39 -6.80 -9.65
C ALA A 60 13.10 -5.29 -9.72
N LEU A 61 13.60 -4.50 -8.77
CA LEU A 61 13.31 -3.07 -8.64
C LEU A 61 14.00 -2.15 -9.67
N PRO A 62 15.23 -2.42 -10.13
CA PRO A 62 15.93 -1.47 -10.99
C PRO A 62 15.11 -1.04 -12.21
N GLY A 63 15.17 0.26 -12.50
CA GLY A 63 14.47 0.83 -13.65
C GLY A 63 13.00 1.18 -13.40
N HIS A 64 12.46 1.02 -12.20
CA HIS A 64 11.11 1.50 -11.84
C HIS A 64 11.17 2.93 -11.29
N ASP A 65 10.08 3.67 -11.50
CA ASP A 65 9.96 5.06 -11.04
C ASP A 65 9.37 5.13 -9.62
N ALA A 66 8.51 4.17 -9.26
CA ALA A 66 7.88 4.10 -7.93
C ALA A 66 7.48 2.69 -7.53
N VAL A 67 7.47 2.44 -6.20
CA VAL A 67 6.90 1.25 -5.56
C VAL A 67 5.55 1.60 -4.96
N LEU A 68 4.52 0.83 -5.30
CA LEU A 68 3.18 0.91 -4.75
C LEU A 68 2.90 -0.36 -3.92
N SER A 69 2.96 -0.24 -2.59
CA SER A 69 2.74 -1.36 -1.68
C SER A 69 1.31 -1.37 -1.14
N ALA A 70 0.52 -2.31 -1.64
CA ALA A 70 -0.82 -2.65 -1.16
C ALA A 70 -0.83 -3.99 -0.40
N LEU A 71 0.28 -4.30 0.27
CA LEU A 71 0.38 -5.48 1.11
C LEU A 71 -0.47 -5.33 2.38
N GLY A 72 -1.09 -6.41 2.78
CA GLY A 72 -1.90 -6.47 3.99
C GLY A 72 -2.27 -7.91 4.34
N VAL A 73 -2.75 -8.08 5.57
CA VAL A 73 -3.16 -9.38 6.09
C VAL A 73 -4.68 -9.50 6.02
N ARG A 74 -5.15 -10.66 5.59
CA ARG A 74 -6.59 -10.96 5.53
C ARG A 74 -7.06 -11.72 6.76
N PRO A 75 -8.34 -11.60 7.17
CA PRO A 75 -8.93 -12.52 8.14
C PRO A 75 -8.79 -13.99 7.69
N PRO A 76 -8.58 -14.95 8.60
CA PRO A 76 -8.49 -14.78 10.05
C PRO A 76 -7.11 -14.37 10.57
N GLN A 77 -6.05 -14.38 9.75
CA GLN A 77 -4.68 -14.09 10.17
C GLN A 77 -4.54 -12.67 10.75
N ALA A 78 -5.31 -11.71 10.26
CA ALA A 78 -5.32 -10.33 10.74
C ALA A 78 -5.61 -10.19 12.25
N PHE A 79 -6.29 -11.19 12.86
CA PHE A 79 -6.62 -11.18 14.28
C PHE A 79 -5.61 -11.97 15.15
N ARG A 80 -4.58 -12.51 14.56
CA ARG A 80 -3.49 -13.24 15.25
C ARG A 80 -2.22 -12.38 15.23
N PRO A 81 -1.27 -12.61 16.15
CA PRO A 81 0.05 -11.97 16.07
C PRO A 81 0.71 -12.26 14.71
N HIS A 82 1.19 -11.24 14.05
CA HIS A 82 1.93 -11.32 12.79
C HIS A 82 2.80 -10.07 12.61
N THR A 83 3.80 -10.15 11.74
CA THR A 83 4.77 -9.12 11.40
C THR A 83 4.94 -8.96 9.87
N LEU A 84 3.94 -9.43 9.12
CA LEU A 84 4.02 -9.54 7.66
C LEU A 84 4.26 -8.20 6.97
N VAL A 85 3.51 -7.16 7.36
CA VAL A 85 3.62 -5.85 6.70
C VAL A 85 4.91 -5.16 7.12
N GLU A 86 5.31 -5.27 8.40
CA GLU A 86 6.58 -4.79 8.92
C GLU A 86 7.77 -5.42 8.19
N GLU A 87 7.83 -6.75 8.12
CA GLU A 87 8.92 -7.49 7.45
C GLU A 87 9.01 -7.15 5.96
N CYS A 88 7.87 -7.13 5.26
CA CYS A 88 7.83 -6.72 3.86
C CYS A 88 8.22 -5.26 3.67
N ALA A 89 7.86 -4.35 4.57
CA ALA A 89 8.31 -2.97 4.50
C ALA A 89 9.83 -2.86 4.68
N ALA A 90 10.40 -3.59 5.65
CA ALA A 90 11.84 -3.63 5.88
C ALA A 90 12.61 -4.14 4.65
N SER A 91 12.16 -5.27 4.08
CA SER A 91 12.77 -5.82 2.86
C SER A 91 12.65 -4.86 1.67
N THR A 92 11.50 -4.20 1.54
CA THR A 92 11.25 -3.25 0.45
C THR A 92 12.16 -2.03 0.56
N VAL A 93 12.26 -1.39 1.72
CA VAL A 93 13.10 -0.19 1.87
C VAL A 93 14.58 -0.52 1.72
N ALA A 94 15.04 -1.69 2.20
CA ALA A 94 16.41 -2.16 2.01
C ALA A 94 16.73 -2.31 0.51
N ALA A 95 15.88 -3.02 -0.22
CA ALA A 95 16.06 -3.23 -1.66
C ALA A 95 15.94 -1.92 -2.47
N MET A 96 15.08 -0.99 -2.07
CA MET A 96 14.99 0.33 -2.68
C MET A 96 16.27 1.14 -2.50
N GLY A 97 16.92 1.04 -1.34
CA GLY A 97 18.21 1.69 -1.08
C GLY A 97 19.32 1.22 -2.02
N GLU A 98 19.30 -0.04 -2.44
CA GLU A 98 20.26 -0.63 -3.37
C GLU A 98 19.92 -0.38 -4.84
N SER A 99 18.62 -0.24 -5.17
CA SER A 99 18.14 -0.17 -6.56
C SER A 99 18.06 1.25 -7.13
N GLY A 100 18.21 2.29 -6.31
CA GLY A 100 18.05 3.69 -6.69
C GLY A 100 16.61 4.13 -6.87
N VAL A 101 15.61 3.27 -6.63
CA VAL A 101 14.19 3.65 -6.66
C VAL A 101 13.83 4.38 -5.37
N ASN A 102 13.41 5.64 -5.47
CA ASN A 102 13.25 6.52 -4.30
C ASN A 102 11.78 6.80 -3.92
N ARG A 103 10.81 6.53 -4.78
CA ARG A 103 9.39 6.80 -4.53
C ARG A 103 8.65 5.56 -3.99
N LEU A 104 8.06 5.68 -2.78
CA LEU A 104 7.26 4.64 -2.14
C LEU A 104 5.88 5.17 -1.75
N VAL A 105 4.81 4.48 -2.15
CA VAL A 105 3.45 4.71 -1.62
C VAL A 105 2.98 3.45 -0.91
N LEU A 106 2.79 3.53 0.40
CA LEU A 106 2.40 2.42 1.27
C LEU A 106 0.96 2.59 1.76
N VAL A 107 0.16 1.53 1.66
CA VAL A 107 -1.17 1.48 2.30
C VAL A 107 -1.03 0.96 3.73
N SER A 108 -1.53 1.74 4.67
CA SER A 108 -1.70 1.42 6.08
C SER A 108 -3.20 1.42 6.44
N ALA A 109 -3.60 1.90 7.61
CA ALA A 109 -4.99 1.98 8.02
C ALA A 109 -5.29 3.14 8.98
N ALA A 110 -6.50 3.67 8.89
CA ALA A 110 -7.00 4.76 9.73
C ALA A 110 -7.06 4.43 11.23
N VAL A 111 -7.04 3.16 11.60
CA VAL A 111 -6.98 2.72 13.02
C VAL A 111 -5.77 3.28 13.77
N LEU A 112 -4.74 3.69 13.06
CA LEU A 112 -3.52 4.31 13.64
C LEU A 112 -3.69 5.80 13.94
N PHE A 113 -4.74 6.47 13.48
CA PHE A 113 -5.05 7.82 13.94
C PHE A 113 -5.64 7.78 15.35
N PRO A 114 -5.29 8.76 16.22
CA PRO A 114 -5.91 8.87 17.51
C PRO A 114 -7.40 9.20 17.35
N GLN A 115 -8.26 8.37 17.90
CA GLN A 115 -9.70 8.58 17.89
C GLN A 115 -10.26 8.46 19.30
N LYS A 116 -11.26 9.28 19.64
CA LYS A 116 -11.90 9.32 20.95
C LYS A 116 -13.17 8.47 20.97
N GLY A 117 -13.48 7.85 22.11
CA GLY A 117 -14.71 7.11 22.36
C GLY A 117 -14.49 5.66 22.80
N MET A 118 -15.40 5.18 23.67
CA MET A 118 -15.32 3.85 24.27
C MET A 118 -15.47 2.71 23.21
N LEU A 119 -16.32 2.90 22.23
CA LEU A 119 -16.48 1.96 21.11
C LEU A 119 -15.17 1.81 20.32
N PHE A 120 -14.44 2.91 20.18
CA PHE A 120 -13.15 2.92 19.48
C PHE A 120 -12.06 2.17 20.25
N ALA A 121 -12.07 2.26 21.58
CA ALA A 121 -11.16 1.50 22.44
C ALA A 121 -11.39 -0.02 22.28
N LEU A 122 -12.64 -0.46 22.15
CA LEU A 122 -12.97 -1.86 21.89
C LEU A 122 -12.48 -2.33 20.52
N PHE A 123 -12.74 -1.55 19.46
CA PHE A 123 -12.22 -1.86 18.12
C PHE A 123 -10.68 -1.89 18.07
N ARG A 124 -10.02 -0.98 18.78
CA ARG A 124 -8.56 -0.95 18.89
C ARG A 124 -8.00 -2.23 19.54
N THR A 125 -8.68 -2.76 20.54
CA THR A 125 -8.30 -4.03 21.18
C THR A 125 -8.44 -5.21 20.22
N LEU A 126 -9.52 -5.25 19.45
CA LEU A 126 -9.76 -6.29 18.45
C LEU A 126 -8.72 -6.24 17.31
N LEU A 127 -8.36 -5.04 16.88
CA LEU A 127 -7.43 -4.81 15.77
C LEU A 127 -5.96 -4.59 16.24
N ARG A 128 -5.65 -4.90 17.51
CA ARG A 128 -4.32 -4.60 18.09
C ARG A 128 -3.15 -5.22 17.32
N HIS A 129 -3.31 -6.42 16.79
CA HIS A 129 -2.24 -7.11 16.05
C HIS A 129 -1.97 -6.45 14.71
N ILE A 130 -3.02 -6.15 13.95
CA ILE A 130 -2.94 -5.35 12.72
C ILE A 130 -2.36 -3.95 12.98
N ALA A 131 -2.83 -3.28 14.02
CA ALA A 131 -2.37 -1.93 14.34
C ALA A 131 -0.88 -1.92 14.74
N ARG A 132 -0.40 -2.96 15.43
CA ARG A 132 1.01 -3.12 15.79
C ARG A 132 1.88 -3.32 14.56
N ASP A 133 1.54 -4.28 13.71
CA ASP A 133 2.27 -4.60 12.48
C ASP A 133 2.33 -3.40 11.52
N LEU A 134 1.19 -2.74 11.28
CA LEU A 134 1.15 -1.53 10.45
C LEU A 134 1.95 -0.37 11.04
N ARG A 135 1.94 -0.17 12.37
CA ARG A 135 2.74 0.87 13.02
C ARG A 135 4.22 0.60 12.83
N ALA A 136 4.67 -0.62 13.07
CA ALA A 136 6.06 -1.01 12.88
C ALA A 136 6.50 -0.83 11.42
N ALA A 137 5.65 -1.22 10.45
CA ALA A 137 5.91 -0.98 9.03
C ALA A 137 6.04 0.51 8.69
N GLU A 138 5.16 1.36 9.25
CA GLU A 138 5.27 2.81 9.06
C GLU A 138 6.54 3.39 9.69
N ASP A 139 6.94 2.92 10.87
CA ASP A 139 8.15 3.38 11.56
C ASP A 139 9.42 3.00 10.75
N VAL A 140 9.46 1.79 10.18
CA VAL A 140 10.51 1.38 9.23
C VAL A 140 10.58 2.33 8.04
N VAL A 141 9.45 2.63 7.40
CA VAL A 141 9.41 3.52 6.22
C VAL A 141 9.81 4.95 6.59
N ARG A 142 9.34 5.48 7.73
CA ARG A 142 9.65 6.84 8.19
C ARG A 142 11.11 7.04 8.56
N SER A 143 11.81 5.99 8.99
CA SER A 143 13.24 6.06 9.32
C SER A 143 14.15 6.24 8.10
N THR A 144 13.61 6.15 6.89
CA THR A 144 14.36 6.26 5.64
C THR A 144 14.37 7.67 5.05
N SER A 145 15.30 7.92 4.13
CA SER A 145 15.34 9.14 3.32
C SER A 145 14.45 9.07 2.07
N LEU A 146 13.74 7.97 1.83
CA LEU A 146 12.88 7.78 0.67
C LEU A 146 11.79 8.87 0.55
N HIS A 147 11.32 9.10 -0.65
CA HIS A 147 10.13 9.89 -0.93
C HIS A 147 8.87 9.06 -0.69
N TRP A 148 8.58 8.77 0.58
CA TRP A 148 7.46 7.94 0.95
C TRP A 148 6.15 8.71 1.12
N THR A 149 5.04 8.05 0.89
CA THR A 149 3.68 8.47 1.26
C THR A 149 3.00 7.31 1.96
N ILE A 150 2.44 7.53 3.14
CA ILE A 150 1.69 6.52 3.89
C ILE A 150 0.21 6.86 3.83
N ALA A 151 -0.57 6.04 3.14
CA ALA A 151 -2.02 6.18 3.02
C ALA A 151 -2.73 5.44 4.15
N ARG A 152 -3.55 6.12 4.92
CA ARG A 152 -4.38 5.55 6.01
C ARG A 152 -5.87 5.61 5.65
N PRO A 153 -6.39 4.68 4.86
CA PRO A 153 -7.81 4.59 4.55
C PRO A 153 -8.62 4.09 5.75
N PRO A 154 -9.93 4.46 5.84
CA PRO A 154 -10.88 3.84 6.75
C PRO A 154 -11.25 2.43 6.28
N ARG A 155 -12.39 1.88 6.76
CA ARG A 155 -12.89 0.57 6.30
C ARG A 155 -13.06 0.53 4.78
N LEU A 156 -12.48 -0.47 4.14
CA LEU A 156 -12.51 -0.65 2.69
C LEU A 156 -13.72 -1.48 2.24
N THR A 157 -14.25 -1.15 1.05
CA THR A 157 -15.42 -1.78 0.44
C THR A 157 -15.20 -2.05 -1.04
N ASN A 158 -16.05 -2.91 -1.62
CA ASN A 158 -16.04 -3.22 -3.06
C ASN A 158 -16.86 -2.21 -3.90
N ALA A 159 -17.19 -1.03 -3.38
CA ALA A 159 -17.86 -0.01 -4.18
C ALA A 159 -16.99 0.36 -5.41
N SER A 160 -17.63 0.77 -6.49
CA SER A 160 -16.96 1.04 -7.78
C SER A 160 -16.44 2.47 -7.92
N ASP A 161 -16.78 3.38 -6.99
CA ASP A 161 -16.32 4.76 -7.04
C ASP A 161 -14.80 4.87 -6.86
N GLY A 162 -14.19 5.80 -7.58
CA GLY A 162 -12.77 6.09 -7.48
C GLY A 162 -12.48 7.45 -6.84
N ALA A 163 -13.51 8.19 -6.41
CA ALA A 163 -13.35 9.49 -5.79
C ALA A 163 -12.84 9.36 -4.35
N TYR A 164 -11.96 10.27 -3.95
CA TYR A 164 -11.43 10.34 -2.60
C TYR A 164 -11.20 11.77 -2.14
N ARG A 165 -11.17 11.96 -0.83
CA ARG A 165 -10.64 13.14 -0.13
C ARG A 165 -9.40 12.72 0.65
N ALA A 166 -8.38 13.58 0.66
CA ALA A 166 -7.11 13.32 1.30
C ALA A 166 -6.74 14.49 2.23
N VAL A 167 -6.34 14.18 3.46
CA VAL A 167 -5.92 15.18 4.46
C VAL A 167 -4.63 14.71 5.12
N ARG A 168 -3.66 15.63 5.27
CA ARG A 168 -2.38 15.36 5.94
C ARG A 168 -2.60 15.10 7.42
N ASP A 169 -1.97 14.05 7.93
CA ASP A 169 -1.90 13.65 9.36
C ASP A 169 -3.24 13.56 10.10
N ALA A 170 -4.36 13.55 9.37
CA ALA A 170 -5.71 13.45 9.95
C ALA A 170 -6.65 12.68 9.02
N LEU A 171 -7.76 12.19 9.56
CA LEU A 171 -8.86 11.68 8.74
C LEU A 171 -9.72 12.85 8.23
N PRO A 172 -10.16 12.82 6.97
CA PRO A 172 -11.20 13.73 6.50
C PRO A 172 -12.46 13.63 7.35
N ALA A 173 -13.17 14.74 7.51
CA ALA A 173 -14.45 14.76 8.24
C ALA A 173 -15.42 13.70 7.69
N LYS A 174 -16.17 13.04 8.59
CA LYS A 174 -17.15 11.99 8.26
C LYS A 174 -16.54 10.75 7.53
N ALA A 175 -15.25 10.50 7.72
CA ALA A 175 -14.59 9.31 7.18
C ALA A 175 -15.14 8.04 7.85
N SER A 176 -15.85 7.20 7.11
CA SER A 176 -16.40 5.92 7.60
C SER A 176 -15.94 4.73 6.78
N SER A 177 -15.96 4.86 5.46
CA SER A 177 -15.51 3.83 4.51
C SER A 177 -15.13 4.46 3.18
N MET A 178 -14.36 3.72 2.38
CA MET A 178 -14.07 4.05 0.98
C MET A 178 -13.86 2.78 0.15
N SER A 179 -13.86 2.92 -1.17
CA SER A 179 -13.65 1.78 -2.05
C SER A 179 -12.17 1.41 -2.14
N PHE A 180 -11.88 0.13 -2.45
CA PHE A 180 -10.53 -0.30 -2.84
C PHE A 180 -10.03 0.48 -4.06
N ARG A 181 -10.94 0.81 -4.99
CA ARG A 181 -10.64 1.59 -6.19
C ARG A 181 -10.21 3.03 -5.86
N ALA A 182 -10.85 3.67 -4.90
CA ALA A 182 -10.48 5.02 -4.47
C ALA A 182 -9.10 5.07 -3.79
N VAL A 183 -8.76 4.06 -2.97
CA VAL A 183 -7.39 3.93 -2.43
C VAL A 183 -6.38 3.73 -3.54
N ALA A 184 -6.68 2.87 -4.51
CA ALA A 184 -5.80 2.62 -5.64
C ALA A 184 -5.61 3.87 -6.50
N ALA A 185 -6.67 4.65 -6.74
CA ALA A 185 -6.59 5.93 -7.44
C ALA A 185 -5.65 6.90 -6.71
N PHE A 186 -5.82 7.07 -5.39
CA PHE A 186 -4.92 7.88 -4.58
C PHE A 186 -3.46 7.43 -4.71
N MET A 187 -3.20 6.11 -4.65
CA MET A 187 -1.83 5.59 -4.74
C MET A 187 -1.17 5.94 -6.07
N VAL A 188 -1.89 5.78 -7.17
CA VAL A 188 -1.40 6.12 -8.51
C VAL A 188 -1.21 7.62 -8.65
N ASP A 189 -2.20 8.45 -8.23
CA ASP A 189 -2.11 9.91 -8.25
C ASP A 189 -0.90 10.42 -7.45
N ALA A 190 -0.68 9.90 -6.24
CA ALA A 190 0.43 10.29 -5.39
C ALA A 190 1.79 9.93 -6.02
N ALA A 191 1.88 8.81 -6.73
CA ALA A 191 3.09 8.43 -7.45
C ALA A 191 3.35 9.32 -8.67
N GLU A 192 2.32 9.55 -9.51
CA GLU A 192 2.40 10.37 -10.72
C GLU A 192 2.75 11.83 -10.45
N GLN A 193 2.06 12.41 -9.46
CA GLN A 193 2.16 13.84 -9.17
C GLN A 193 3.30 14.18 -8.20
N GLY A 194 3.96 13.18 -7.60
CA GLY A 194 4.97 13.39 -6.57
C GLY A 194 4.42 14.14 -5.35
N THR A 195 3.15 13.95 -5.02
CA THR A 195 2.50 14.62 -3.88
C THR A 195 2.68 13.86 -2.58
N PHE A 196 2.47 14.55 -1.45
CA PHE A 196 2.54 13.96 -0.11
C PHE A 196 3.87 13.27 0.22
N ILE A 197 4.98 13.86 -0.23
CA ILE A 197 6.33 13.35 0.04
C ILE A 197 6.63 13.45 1.53
N ARG A 198 6.99 12.31 2.16
CA ARG A 198 7.23 12.14 3.59
C ARG A 198 6.05 12.55 4.47
N GLU A 199 4.85 12.23 3.97
CA GLU A 199 3.61 12.55 4.67
C GLU A 199 2.75 11.31 4.91
N THR A 200 2.02 11.35 6.01
CA THR A 200 0.94 10.40 6.32
C THR A 200 -0.38 11.05 5.96
N VAL A 201 -1.19 10.35 5.19
CA VAL A 201 -2.41 10.91 4.60
C VAL A 201 -3.61 10.07 5.00
N GLY A 202 -4.56 10.69 5.69
CA GLY A 202 -5.86 10.09 5.93
C GLY A 202 -6.75 10.25 4.71
N LEU A 203 -7.44 9.17 4.36
CA LEU A 203 -8.31 9.10 3.19
C LEU A 203 -9.77 8.94 3.60
N ALA A 204 -10.68 9.40 2.75
CA ALA A 204 -12.11 9.12 2.82
C ALA A 204 -12.74 9.26 1.43
N ARG A 205 -13.97 8.78 1.34
CA ARG A 205 -14.86 9.08 0.21
C ARG A 205 -15.27 10.54 0.18
#